data_ed914bdc5560b4fd56084447a66ca214
#
_entry.id   ed914bdc5560b4fd56084447a66ca214
#
_cell.length_a   1.000
_cell.length_b   1.000
_cell.length_c   1.000
_cell.angle_alpha   90.00
_cell.angle_beta   90.00
_cell.angle_gamma   90.00
#
_symmetry.space_group_name_H-M   'P 1'
#
loop_
_entity.id
_entity.type
_entity.pdbx_description
1 polymer ?
#
loop_
_entity_poly.entity_id
_entity_poly.type
_entity_poly.pdbx_seq_one_letter_code
_entity_poly.pdbx_strand_id
1 'polypeptide(L)'
;MERDYAERRGDILRELDGLRVEVDTERKIGHLILDRPPLNIVSFKGRAQIRAIIEAFDEDDDVGVIVIRGANDVFSSGGDVKKFPEIPKNKMSDLADNIGAPERCSKPVIAAIEKYAFGVGFELCLACDFRFATEDALVGLPESAIGQMPGSGGSARVVRLIGMTRAKDIVMLGKRVPAPEGKEIGLLTDVAADSATLTDMIHDYVAKLNALAPISMRALKRVLNSALDSPLSVALDVEGHSYEKLRWTEDYMEGINAFSDRRKAEYKGK
;
A
#
# COMPACT_ATOMS: atom_id res chain seq x y z
N MET A 1 -16.35 -10.21 -5.27
CA MET A 1 -16.76 -11.40 -4.46
C MET A 1 -16.19 -11.22 -3.07
N GLU A 2 -17.00 -11.34 -2.04
CA GLU A 2 -16.54 -11.36 -0.65
C GLU A 2 -15.78 -12.68 -0.41
N ARG A 3 -14.58 -12.60 0.19
CA ARG A 3 -13.74 -13.76 0.50
C ARG A 3 -13.47 -13.84 1.99
N ASP A 4 -13.69 -15.04 2.54
CA ASP A 4 -13.33 -15.34 3.93
C ASP A 4 -11.93 -15.96 3.98
N TYR A 5 -10.99 -15.22 4.56
CA TYR A 5 -9.62 -15.68 4.80
C TYR A 5 -9.40 -16.23 6.22
N ALA A 6 -10.45 -16.32 7.05
CA ALA A 6 -10.32 -16.81 8.44
C ALA A 6 -9.78 -18.24 8.50
N GLU A 7 -10.11 -19.10 7.55
CA GLU A 7 -9.57 -20.45 7.48
C GLU A 7 -8.04 -20.48 7.32
N ARG A 8 -7.47 -19.50 6.59
CA ARG A 8 -6.02 -19.43 6.31
C ARG A 8 -5.23 -18.73 7.42
N ARG A 9 -5.83 -17.75 8.09
CA ARG A 9 -5.14 -16.84 9.05
C ARG A 9 -5.65 -16.95 10.48
N GLY A 10 -6.53 -17.92 10.75
CA GLY A 10 -7.07 -18.19 12.07
C GLY A 10 -8.02 -17.12 12.59
N ASP A 11 -8.21 -17.10 13.90
CA ASP A 11 -9.25 -16.31 14.56
C ASP A 11 -9.11 -14.78 14.35
N ILE A 12 -7.93 -14.29 13.94
CA ILE A 12 -7.71 -12.86 13.76
C ILE A 12 -8.60 -12.24 12.66
N LEU A 13 -8.98 -13.02 11.65
CA LEU A 13 -9.84 -12.57 10.54
C LEU A 13 -11.30 -13.05 10.64
N ARG A 14 -11.66 -13.78 11.72
CA ARG A 14 -13.04 -14.29 11.89
C ARG A 14 -14.07 -13.17 12.04
N GLU A 15 -13.68 -12.07 12.67
CA GLU A 15 -14.53 -10.91 12.92
C GLU A 15 -13.75 -9.63 12.63
N LEU A 16 -13.99 -9.03 11.46
CA LEU A 16 -13.28 -7.85 10.99
C LEU A 16 -13.70 -6.60 11.74
N ASP A 17 -12.74 -5.81 12.19
CA ASP A 17 -12.94 -4.62 12.98
C ASP A 17 -12.87 -3.33 12.11
N GLY A 18 -13.99 -3.00 11.48
CA GLY A 18 -14.09 -1.84 10.58
C GLY A 18 -13.30 -2.03 9.29
N LEU A 19 -13.27 -3.27 8.80
CA LEU A 19 -12.63 -3.65 7.55
C LEU A 19 -13.57 -4.54 6.74
N ARG A 20 -13.43 -4.49 5.42
CA ARG A 20 -14.11 -5.38 4.47
C ARG A 20 -13.13 -5.84 3.41
N VAL A 21 -13.31 -7.08 2.94
CA VAL A 21 -12.43 -7.73 1.96
C VAL A 21 -13.23 -8.18 0.77
N GLU A 22 -12.81 -7.81 -0.42
CA GLU A 22 -13.42 -8.22 -1.68
C GLU A 22 -12.34 -8.65 -2.67
N VAL A 23 -12.66 -9.60 -3.56
CA VAL A 23 -11.78 -9.99 -4.67
C VAL A 23 -12.53 -9.85 -5.99
N ASP A 24 -11.97 -9.04 -6.88
CA ASP A 24 -12.35 -8.97 -8.29
C ASP A 24 -11.43 -9.95 -9.07
N THR A 25 -11.96 -11.15 -9.31
CA THR A 25 -11.20 -12.21 -9.99
C THR A 25 -11.00 -11.93 -11.48
N GLU A 26 -11.86 -11.12 -12.10
CA GLU A 26 -11.73 -10.73 -13.51
C GLU A 26 -10.54 -9.80 -13.70
N ARG A 27 -10.40 -8.79 -12.82
CA ARG A 27 -9.29 -7.83 -12.85
C ARG A 27 -8.11 -8.25 -12.00
N LYS A 28 -8.23 -9.36 -11.26
CA LYS A 28 -7.24 -9.84 -10.28
C LYS A 28 -6.89 -8.78 -9.22
N ILE A 29 -7.90 -8.13 -8.66
CA ILE A 29 -7.73 -7.12 -7.61
C ILE A 29 -8.20 -7.68 -6.27
N GLY A 30 -7.33 -7.63 -5.25
CA GLY A 30 -7.71 -7.77 -3.85
C GLY A 30 -8.04 -6.40 -3.27
N HIS A 31 -9.28 -6.15 -2.88
CA HIS A 31 -9.69 -4.91 -2.24
C HIS A 31 -9.70 -5.05 -0.72
N LEU A 32 -8.87 -4.27 -0.04
CA LEU A 32 -8.96 -4.01 1.39
C LEU A 32 -9.68 -2.68 1.61
N ILE A 33 -10.87 -2.72 2.21
CA ILE A 33 -11.71 -1.55 2.40
C ILE A 33 -11.76 -1.21 3.88
N LEU A 34 -11.35 0.02 4.23
CA LEU A 34 -11.53 0.59 5.55
C LEU A 34 -13.00 1.00 5.67
N ASP A 35 -13.76 0.31 6.52
CA ASP A 35 -15.23 0.41 6.59
C ASP A 35 -15.73 0.61 8.02
N ARG A 36 -15.41 1.79 8.56
CA ARG A 36 -15.91 2.26 9.87
C ARG A 36 -16.44 3.69 9.75
N PRO A 37 -17.66 3.84 9.22
CA PRO A 37 -18.25 5.18 9.06
C PRO A 37 -18.29 5.98 10.38
N PRO A 38 -18.27 7.33 10.28
CA PRO A 38 -18.18 8.13 9.06
C PRO A 38 -16.75 8.39 8.58
N LEU A 39 -15.72 8.10 9.35
CA LEU A 39 -14.35 8.56 9.14
C LEU A 39 -13.32 7.42 8.96
N ASN A 40 -13.76 6.19 8.91
CA ASN A 40 -12.91 5.00 8.71
C ASN A 40 -11.71 4.95 9.66
N ILE A 41 -11.98 5.13 10.96
CA ILE A 41 -10.97 5.10 12.02
C ILE A 41 -10.35 3.69 12.10
N VAL A 42 -9.02 3.62 12.12
CA VAL A 42 -8.27 2.36 12.21
C VAL A 42 -7.91 2.06 13.66
N SER A 43 -8.53 1.03 14.22
CA SER A 43 -8.25 0.55 15.58
C SER A 43 -6.93 -0.24 15.66
N PHE A 44 -6.45 -0.56 16.86
CA PHE A 44 -5.29 -1.43 17.02
C PHE A 44 -5.55 -2.86 16.54
N LYS A 45 -6.75 -3.42 16.79
CA LYS A 45 -7.16 -4.71 16.24
C LYS A 45 -7.18 -4.65 14.71
N GLY A 46 -7.76 -3.58 14.14
CA GLY A 46 -7.79 -3.33 12.70
C GLY A 46 -6.40 -3.29 12.06
N ARG A 47 -5.38 -2.71 12.72
CA ARG A 47 -4.00 -2.68 12.19
C ARG A 47 -3.42 -4.10 12.05
N ALA A 48 -3.61 -4.96 13.05
CA ALA A 48 -3.17 -6.35 12.98
C ALA A 48 -3.94 -7.15 11.90
N GLN A 49 -5.23 -6.85 11.73
CA GLN A 49 -6.05 -7.44 10.68
C GLN A 49 -5.66 -6.97 9.28
N ILE A 50 -5.30 -5.68 9.09
CA ILE A 50 -4.75 -5.17 7.84
C ILE A 50 -3.53 -5.99 7.41
N ARG A 51 -2.59 -6.24 8.34
CA ARG A 51 -1.44 -7.10 8.07
C ARG A 51 -1.88 -8.50 7.61
N ALA A 52 -2.73 -9.16 8.38
CA ALA A 52 -3.17 -10.52 8.08
C ALA A 52 -3.91 -10.62 6.73
N ILE A 53 -4.71 -9.61 6.36
CA ILE A 53 -5.40 -9.52 5.08
C ILE A 53 -4.39 -9.34 3.93
N ILE A 54 -3.42 -8.44 4.07
CA ILE A 54 -2.38 -8.23 3.05
C ILE A 54 -1.58 -9.52 2.83
N GLU A 55 -1.19 -10.21 3.90
CA GLU A 55 -0.49 -11.50 3.82
C GLU A 55 -1.37 -12.59 3.15
N ALA A 56 -2.68 -12.60 3.41
CA ALA A 56 -3.60 -13.52 2.75
C ALA A 56 -3.75 -13.23 1.25
N PHE A 57 -3.83 -11.96 0.87
CA PHE A 57 -3.83 -11.55 -0.54
C PHE A 57 -2.51 -11.90 -1.25
N ASP A 58 -1.39 -11.81 -0.56
CA ASP A 58 -0.07 -12.15 -1.12
C ASP A 58 0.01 -13.64 -1.53
N GLU A 59 -0.69 -14.52 -0.81
CA GLU A 59 -0.78 -15.95 -1.07
C GLU A 59 -1.93 -16.35 -2.02
N ASP A 60 -2.82 -15.44 -2.38
CA ASP A 60 -4.00 -15.75 -3.22
C ASP A 60 -3.68 -15.57 -4.71
N ASP A 61 -3.69 -16.65 -5.49
CA ASP A 61 -3.38 -16.65 -6.91
C ASP A 61 -4.39 -15.87 -7.78
N ASP A 62 -5.61 -15.63 -7.26
CA ASP A 62 -6.61 -14.79 -7.94
C ASP A 62 -6.36 -13.29 -7.75
N VAL A 63 -5.39 -12.92 -6.91
CA VAL A 63 -5.00 -11.53 -6.67
C VAL A 63 -3.66 -11.24 -7.34
N GLY A 64 -3.62 -10.30 -8.25
CA GLY A 64 -2.40 -9.79 -8.88
C GLY A 64 -1.92 -8.47 -8.27
N VAL A 65 -2.87 -7.59 -7.93
CA VAL A 65 -2.64 -6.27 -7.33
C VAL A 65 -3.58 -6.09 -6.15
N ILE A 66 -3.12 -5.42 -5.09
CA ILE A 66 -3.93 -5.08 -3.92
C ILE A 66 -4.29 -3.59 -4.00
N VAL A 67 -5.56 -3.26 -3.78
CA VAL A 67 -6.05 -1.89 -3.67
C VAL A 67 -6.62 -1.66 -2.28
N ILE A 68 -6.07 -0.69 -1.56
CA ILE A 68 -6.57 -0.24 -0.26
C ILE A 68 -7.36 1.04 -0.46
N ARG A 69 -8.61 1.08 0.00
CA ARG A 69 -9.49 2.24 -0.08
C ARG A 69 -10.36 2.40 1.15
N GLY A 70 -10.99 3.53 1.30
CA GLY A 70 -12.03 3.74 2.32
C GLY A 70 -13.44 3.55 1.76
N ALA A 71 -14.39 3.22 2.61
CA ALA A 71 -15.81 3.27 2.29
C ALA A 71 -16.34 4.72 2.36
N ASN A 72 -17.44 5.00 1.64
CA ASN A 72 -18.15 6.28 1.66
C ASN A 72 -17.27 7.49 1.31
N ASP A 73 -16.42 7.35 0.32
CA ASP A 73 -15.58 8.42 -0.23
C ASP A 73 -14.66 9.09 0.81
N VAL A 74 -14.24 8.34 1.83
CA VAL A 74 -13.28 8.79 2.85
C VAL A 74 -12.25 7.69 3.06
N PHE A 75 -10.96 7.97 2.87
CA PHE A 75 -9.94 6.95 3.14
C PHE A 75 -9.87 6.63 4.64
N SER A 76 -9.35 7.54 5.45
CA SER A 76 -9.32 7.38 6.91
C SER A 76 -8.89 8.68 7.60
N SER A 77 -9.56 9.05 8.68
CA SER A 77 -9.14 10.17 9.54
C SER A 77 -8.07 9.80 10.57
N GLY A 78 -7.59 8.55 10.57
CA GLY A 78 -6.52 8.11 11.46
C GLY A 78 -6.94 7.09 12.52
N GLY A 79 -6.23 7.08 13.64
CA GLY A 79 -6.45 6.14 14.73
C GLY A 79 -7.55 6.56 15.71
N ASP A 80 -8.03 5.61 16.50
CA ASP A 80 -8.95 5.88 17.61
C ASP A 80 -8.19 6.48 18.81
N VAL A 81 -7.95 7.80 18.73
CA VAL A 81 -7.16 8.55 19.73
C VAL A 81 -7.73 8.41 21.15
N LYS A 82 -9.05 8.30 21.29
CA LYS A 82 -9.70 8.16 22.59
C LYS A 82 -9.32 6.88 23.30
N LYS A 83 -8.99 5.83 22.55
CA LYS A 83 -8.58 4.53 23.08
C LYS A 83 -7.07 4.37 23.27
N PHE A 84 -6.25 5.34 22.86
CA PHE A 84 -4.80 5.25 23.04
C PHE A 84 -4.34 5.04 24.49
N PRO A 85 -4.95 5.70 25.52
CA PRO A 85 -4.56 5.46 26.90
C PRO A 85 -4.82 4.04 27.42
N GLU A 86 -5.75 3.30 26.79
CA GLU A 86 -6.15 1.94 27.21
C GLU A 86 -5.14 0.87 26.75
N ILE A 87 -4.19 1.23 25.88
CA ILE A 87 -3.29 0.28 25.25
C ILE A 87 -2.01 0.12 26.04
N PRO A 88 -1.56 -1.13 26.25
CA PRO A 88 -0.30 -1.38 26.95
C PRO A 88 0.86 -0.69 26.26
N LYS A 89 1.61 0.14 27.03
CA LYS A 89 2.71 0.97 26.53
C LYS A 89 3.88 0.18 25.92
N ASN A 90 3.97 -1.10 26.19
CA ASN A 90 5.02 -2.00 25.70
C ASN A 90 4.69 -2.74 24.37
N LYS A 91 3.51 -2.50 23.79
CA LYS A 91 3.08 -3.16 22.52
C LYS A 91 3.19 -2.24 21.29
N MET A 92 3.96 -1.15 21.39
CA MET A 92 4.04 -0.14 20.32
C MET A 92 4.89 -0.56 19.11
N SER A 93 5.84 -1.48 19.27
CA SER A 93 6.67 -1.99 18.17
C SER A 93 5.88 -2.68 17.06
N ASP A 94 4.77 -3.35 17.40
CA ASP A 94 3.94 -4.08 16.44
C ASP A 94 3.18 -3.16 15.47
N LEU A 95 3.04 -1.87 15.82
CA LEU A 95 2.27 -0.92 15.00
C LEU A 95 2.94 -0.66 13.65
N ALA A 96 4.25 -0.45 13.66
CA ALA A 96 5.02 -0.21 12.43
C ALA A 96 5.07 -1.47 11.57
N ASP A 97 5.17 -2.65 12.19
CA ASP A 97 5.17 -3.92 11.50
C ASP A 97 3.80 -4.22 10.84
N ASN A 98 2.71 -3.98 11.58
CA ASN A 98 1.36 -4.19 11.05
C ASN A 98 1.05 -3.27 9.85
N ILE A 99 1.34 -1.98 9.97
CA ILE A 99 1.07 -0.98 8.92
C ILE A 99 2.08 -1.07 7.77
N GLY A 100 3.26 -1.62 8.01
CA GLY A 100 4.28 -1.87 6.97
C GLY A 100 4.01 -3.11 6.11
N ALA A 101 2.92 -3.85 6.32
CA ALA A 101 2.62 -5.04 5.53
C ALA A 101 2.54 -4.80 4.01
N PRO A 102 1.95 -3.70 3.49
CA PRO A 102 1.95 -3.40 2.06
C PRO A 102 3.35 -3.32 1.45
N GLU A 103 4.32 -2.74 2.16
CA GLU A 103 5.71 -2.61 1.71
C GLU A 103 6.42 -3.97 1.60
N ARG A 104 6.14 -4.89 2.53
CA ARG A 104 6.70 -6.25 2.56
C ARG A 104 5.98 -7.24 1.66
N CYS A 105 4.74 -6.97 1.28
CA CYS A 105 3.97 -7.78 0.34
C CYS A 105 4.72 -7.93 -0.99
N SER A 106 4.72 -9.14 -1.57
CA SER A 106 5.39 -9.37 -2.83
C SER A 106 4.66 -8.77 -4.03
N LYS A 107 3.33 -8.58 -3.92
CA LYS A 107 2.49 -8.01 -4.97
C LYS A 107 2.44 -6.49 -4.88
N PRO A 108 2.19 -5.78 -6.00
CA PRO A 108 1.95 -4.34 -5.98
C PRO A 108 0.75 -3.97 -5.11
N VAL A 109 0.89 -2.90 -4.33
CA VAL A 109 -0.16 -2.36 -3.45
C VAL A 109 -0.41 -0.90 -3.78
N ILE A 110 -1.67 -0.55 -4.03
CA ILE A 110 -2.14 0.79 -4.38
C ILE A 110 -3.01 1.33 -3.26
N ALA A 111 -2.77 2.57 -2.82
CA ALA A 111 -3.70 3.33 -2.00
C ALA A 111 -4.58 4.23 -2.90
N ALA A 112 -5.90 4.08 -2.78
CA ALA A 112 -6.92 4.93 -3.41
C ALA A 112 -7.47 5.90 -2.38
N ILE A 113 -7.00 7.15 -2.42
CA ILE A 113 -7.22 8.14 -1.36
C ILE A 113 -8.35 9.09 -1.77
N GLU A 114 -9.42 9.09 -1.00
CA GLU A 114 -10.53 10.02 -1.14
C GLU A 114 -10.64 10.84 0.14
N LYS A 115 -10.87 12.14 0.00
CA LYS A 115 -11.15 13.13 1.02
C LYS A 115 -10.06 13.27 2.10
N TYR A 116 -9.84 12.28 2.97
CA TYR A 116 -8.87 12.37 4.07
C TYR A 116 -8.04 11.11 4.21
N ALA A 117 -6.71 11.26 4.29
CA ALA A 117 -5.81 10.26 4.82
C ALA A 117 -4.91 10.90 5.87
N PHE A 118 -5.25 10.71 7.17
CA PHE A 118 -4.50 11.30 8.28
C PHE A 118 -3.95 10.25 9.24
N GLY A 119 -2.85 10.59 9.91
CA GLY A 119 -2.23 9.74 10.91
C GLY A 119 -1.97 8.34 10.38
N VAL A 120 -2.39 7.28 11.12
CA VAL A 120 -2.20 5.89 10.67
C VAL A 120 -2.84 5.59 9.32
N GLY A 121 -3.89 6.30 8.90
CA GLY A 121 -4.44 6.17 7.56
C GLY A 121 -3.43 6.59 6.50
N PHE A 122 -2.75 7.71 6.71
CA PHE A 122 -1.70 8.14 5.81
C PHE A 122 -0.40 7.32 5.95
N GLU A 123 -0.06 6.85 7.15
CA GLU A 123 1.06 5.91 7.34
C GLU A 123 0.86 4.62 6.53
N LEU A 124 -0.39 4.12 6.43
CA LEU A 124 -0.76 2.99 5.58
C LEU A 124 -0.58 3.31 4.08
N CYS A 125 -1.01 4.50 3.64
CA CYS A 125 -0.77 4.96 2.27
C CYS A 125 0.73 5.03 1.94
N LEU A 126 1.54 5.53 2.87
CA LEU A 126 2.99 5.65 2.71
C LEU A 126 3.70 4.28 2.60
N ALA A 127 3.10 3.22 3.14
CA ALA A 127 3.60 1.86 3.01
C ALA A 127 3.19 1.18 1.70
N CYS A 128 2.25 1.73 0.94
CA CYS A 128 1.87 1.24 -0.39
C CYS A 128 2.91 1.63 -1.45
N ASP A 129 2.94 0.89 -2.56
CA ASP A 129 3.84 1.18 -3.69
C ASP A 129 3.38 2.45 -4.43
N PHE A 130 2.07 2.58 -4.65
CA PHE A 130 1.47 3.69 -5.38
C PHE A 130 0.36 4.35 -4.56
N ARG A 131 0.20 5.66 -4.72
CA ARG A 131 -0.80 6.49 -4.04
C ARG A 131 -1.51 7.38 -5.04
N PHE A 132 -2.78 7.08 -5.29
CA PHE A 132 -3.66 7.89 -6.12
C PHE A 132 -4.68 8.58 -5.24
N ALA A 133 -5.05 9.81 -5.56
CA ALA A 133 -5.97 10.58 -4.76
C ALA A 133 -7.00 11.34 -5.61
N THR A 134 -8.15 11.68 -5.04
CA THR A 134 -9.03 12.69 -5.61
C THR A 134 -8.44 14.10 -5.40
N GLU A 135 -8.78 15.06 -6.27
CA GLU A 135 -8.26 16.45 -6.22
C GLU A 135 -8.59 17.16 -4.91
N ASP A 136 -9.72 16.86 -4.30
CA ASP A 136 -10.16 17.41 -3.01
C ASP A 136 -9.53 16.72 -1.80
N ALA A 137 -8.71 15.69 -1.99
CA ALA A 137 -8.14 14.94 -0.90
C ALA A 137 -7.05 15.73 -0.16
N LEU A 138 -7.01 15.49 1.17
CA LEU A 138 -6.00 16.02 2.08
C LEU A 138 -5.27 14.86 2.77
N VAL A 139 -3.94 14.91 2.78
CA VAL A 139 -3.10 13.93 3.45
C VAL A 139 -2.20 14.58 4.50
N GLY A 140 -1.82 13.85 5.56
CA GLY A 140 -0.93 14.42 6.58
C GLY A 140 -0.75 13.56 7.82
N LEU A 141 0.19 14.00 8.66
CA LEU A 141 0.59 13.35 9.91
C LEU A 141 0.46 14.35 11.08
N PRO A 142 -0.78 14.60 11.58
CA PRO A 142 -1.04 15.66 12.54
C PRO A 142 -0.82 15.24 14.01
N GLU A 143 -0.09 14.17 14.30
CA GLU A 143 0.11 13.60 15.63
C GLU A 143 0.74 14.59 16.62
N SER A 144 1.58 15.51 16.12
CA SER A 144 2.18 16.58 16.95
C SER A 144 1.16 17.45 17.65
N ALA A 145 -0.02 17.64 17.07
CA ALA A 145 -1.12 18.43 17.68
C ALA A 145 -1.67 17.83 18.99
N ILE A 146 -1.45 16.54 19.21
CA ILE A 146 -1.85 15.83 20.44
C ILE A 146 -0.67 15.39 21.30
N GLY A 147 0.51 15.98 21.09
CA GLY A 147 1.72 15.66 21.84
C GLY A 147 2.32 14.28 21.51
N GLN A 148 2.04 13.76 20.31
CA GLN A 148 2.52 12.47 19.83
C GLN A 148 3.30 12.62 18.51
N MET A 149 3.80 11.52 18.01
CA MET A 149 4.45 11.41 16.70
C MET A 149 3.86 10.23 15.92
N PRO A 150 4.01 10.16 14.59
CA PRO A 150 3.65 9.00 13.81
C PRO A 150 4.33 7.74 14.36
N GLY A 151 3.55 6.71 14.70
CA GLY A 151 4.03 5.51 15.39
C GLY A 151 4.11 4.25 14.52
N SER A 152 3.64 4.35 13.27
CA SER A 152 3.57 3.19 12.35
C SER A 152 4.46 3.35 11.11
N GLY A 153 5.49 4.21 11.21
CA GLY A 153 6.52 4.38 10.18
C GLY A 153 6.33 5.61 9.27
N GLY A 154 5.35 6.47 9.54
CA GLY A 154 5.06 7.66 8.72
C GLY A 154 6.23 8.62 8.64
N SER A 155 6.87 8.95 9.75
CA SER A 155 8.03 9.86 9.77
C SER A 155 9.19 9.34 8.93
N ALA A 156 9.49 8.04 9.02
CA ALA A 156 10.59 7.43 8.29
C ALA A 156 10.31 7.37 6.77
N ARG A 157 9.07 7.03 6.38
CA ARG A 157 8.70 6.89 4.97
C ARG A 157 8.57 8.24 4.28
N VAL A 158 7.95 9.24 4.94
CA VAL A 158 7.75 10.55 4.32
C VAL A 158 9.08 11.25 4.01
N VAL A 159 10.08 11.15 4.90
CA VAL A 159 11.39 11.77 4.64
C VAL A 159 12.11 11.14 3.46
N ARG A 160 11.93 9.83 3.24
CA ARG A 160 12.49 9.12 2.10
C ARG A 160 11.84 9.51 0.77
N LEU A 161 10.55 9.82 0.79
CA LEU A 161 9.82 10.21 -0.42
C LEU A 161 10.10 11.66 -0.84
N ILE A 162 10.07 12.61 0.10
CA ILE A 162 10.06 14.04 -0.23
C ILE A 162 11.22 14.85 0.38
N GLY A 163 12.14 14.18 1.05
CA GLY A 163 13.30 14.80 1.68
C GLY A 163 12.98 15.50 3.01
N MET A 164 14.05 15.84 3.74
CA MET A 164 13.98 16.26 5.14
C MET A 164 13.18 17.55 5.36
N THR A 165 13.38 18.56 4.51
CA THR A 165 12.75 19.88 4.70
C THR A 165 11.24 19.80 4.66
N ARG A 166 10.69 19.20 3.60
CA ARG A 166 9.22 19.03 3.45
C ARG A 166 8.63 18.06 4.46
N ALA A 167 9.38 17.00 4.80
CA ALA A 167 8.95 16.05 5.82
C ALA A 167 8.78 16.71 7.20
N LYS A 168 9.65 17.65 7.58
CA LYS A 168 9.53 18.41 8.83
C LYS A 168 8.26 19.24 8.90
N ASP A 169 7.86 19.88 7.82
CA ASP A 169 6.61 20.64 7.78
C ASP A 169 5.39 19.73 8.01
N ILE A 170 5.38 18.56 7.38
CA ILE A 170 4.28 17.60 7.51
C ILE A 170 4.24 16.97 8.92
N VAL A 171 5.40 16.55 9.44
CA VAL A 171 5.45 15.78 10.70
C VAL A 171 5.49 16.68 11.92
N MET A 172 6.34 17.74 11.92
CA MET A 172 6.52 18.58 13.11
C MET A 172 5.43 19.64 13.25
N LEU A 173 4.97 20.21 12.12
CA LEU A 173 3.91 21.23 12.13
C LEU A 173 2.51 20.62 11.90
N GLY A 174 2.41 19.33 11.59
CA GLY A 174 1.13 18.67 11.27
C GLY A 174 0.49 19.24 10.01
N LYS A 175 1.29 19.72 9.04
CA LYS A 175 0.78 20.30 7.78
C LYS A 175 -0.09 19.29 7.06
N ARG A 176 -1.29 19.73 6.68
CA ARG A 176 -2.16 18.99 5.76
C ARG A 176 -1.82 19.38 4.35
N VAL A 177 -1.53 18.40 3.50
CA VAL A 177 -1.09 18.59 2.13
C VAL A 177 -2.27 18.31 1.19
N PRO A 178 -2.73 19.28 0.39
CA PRO A 178 -3.70 19.03 -0.67
C PRO A 178 -3.14 18.07 -1.73
N ALA A 179 -4.00 17.23 -2.32
CA ALA A 179 -3.56 16.23 -3.28
C ALA A 179 -2.76 16.80 -4.46
N PRO A 180 -3.13 17.94 -5.09
CA PRO A 180 -2.32 18.53 -6.14
C PRO A 180 -0.88 18.88 -5.70
N GLU A 181 -0.72 19.50 -4.51
CA GLU A 181 0.61 19.73 -3.93
C GLU A 181 1.33 18.41 -3.66
N GLY A 182 0.60 17.41 -3.14
CA GLY A 182 1.14 16.08 -2.86
C GLY A 182 1.75 15.42 -4.11
N LYS A 183 1.12 15.56 -5.27
CA LYS A 183 1.64 15.09 -6.55
C LYS A 183 2.91 15.85 -6.96
N GLU A 184 2.90 17.18 -6.88
CA GLU A 184 4.05 18.01 -7.25
C GLU A 184 5.30 17.71 -6.44
N ILE A 185 5.15 17.37 -5.15
CA ILE A 185 6.28 17.07 -4.26
C ILE A 185 6.68 15.60 -4.26
N GLY A 186 6.02 14.73 -5.03
CA GLY A 186 6.32 13.30 -5.10
C GLY A 186 5.73 12.45 -3.95
N LEU A 187 4.79 13.00 -3.20
CA LEU A 187 4.09 12.29 -2.13
C LEU A 187 2.98 11.38 -2.67
N LEU A 188 2.36 11.78 -3.78
CA LEU A 188 1.33 11.03 -4.50
C LEU A 188 1.82 10.68 -5.91
N THR A 189 1.34 9.54 -6.42
CA THR A 189 1.63 9.07 -7.78
C THR A 189 0.87 9.88 -8.82
N ASP A 190 -0.44 10.06 -8.62
CA ASP A 190 -1.29 10.87 -9.49
C ASP A 190 -2.56 11.32 -8.77
N VAL A 191 -3.30 12.27 -9.39
CA VAL A 191 -4.51 12.89 -8.86
C VAL A 191 -5.61 12.84 -9.91
N ALA A 192 -6.79 12.39 -9.52
CA ALA A 192 -8.00 12.31 -10.33
C ALA A 192 -9.00 13.41 -9.92
N ALA A 193 -9.80 13.87 -10.85
CA ALA A 193 -10.77 14.94 -10.61
C ALA A 193 -11.86 14.56 -9.58
N ASP A 194 -12.27 13.27 -9.57
CA ASP A 194 -13.32 12.74 -8.70
C ASP A 194 -13.16 11.23 -8.46
N SER A 195 -14.04 10.64 -7.66
CA SER A 195 -14.03 9.22 -7.30
C SER A 195 -14.22 8.28 -8.50
N ALA A 196 -15.02 8.67 -9.49
CA ALA A 196 -15.22 7.86 -10.69
C ALA A 196 -13.95 7.81 -11.54
N THR A 197 -13.37 8.98 -11.80
CA THR A 197 -12.08 9.12 -12.51
C THR A 197 -10.94 8.43 -11.75
N LEU A 198 -10.93 8.48 -10.41
CA LEU A 198 -9.97 7.77 -9.58
C LEU A 198 -10.07 6.25 -9.77
N THR A 199 -11.30 5.73 -9.79
CA THR A 199 -11.56 4.30 -10.01
C THR A 199 -11.07 3.85 -11.38
N ASP A 200 -11.39 4.59 -12.44
CA ASP A 200 -10.96 4.29 -13.80
C ASP A 200 -9.43 4.34 -13.93
N MET A 201 -8.79 5.37 -13.37
CA MET A 201 -7.34 5.51 -13.34
C MET A 201 -6.66 4.31 -12.65
N ILE A 202 -7.21 3.84 -11.53
CA ILE A 202 -6.68 2.67 -10.81
C ILE A 202 -6.88 1.40 -11.64
N HIS A 203 -8.04 1.19 -12.26
CA HIS A 203 -8.29 0.03 -13.12
C HIS A 203 -7.32 -0.01 -14.31
N ASP A 204 -7.07 1.12 -14.97
CA ASP A 204 -6.08 1.23 -16.03
C ASP A 204 -4.65 0.92 -15.54
N TYR A 205 -4.32 1.39 -14.34
CA TYR A 205 -3.01 1.14 -13.75
C TYR A 205 -2.82 -0.34 -13.37
N VAL A 206 -3.84 -0.94 -12.77
CA VAL A 206 -3.88 -2.38 -12.45
C VAL A 206 -3.76 -3.22 -13.72
N ALA A 207 -4.48 -2.87 -14.80
CA ALA A 207 -4.38 -3.58 -16.07
C ALA A 207 -2.95 -3.57 -16.64
N LYS A 208 -2.24 -2.43 -16.51
CA LYS A 208 -0.82 -2.32 -16.89
C LYS A 208 0.08 -3.22 -16.03
N LEU A 209 -0.12 -3.23 -14.70
CA LEU A 209 0.66 -4.07 -13.79
C LEU A 209 0.42 -5.56 -14.04
N ASN A 210 -0.84 -5.98 -14.19
CA ASN A 210 -1.21 -7.38 -14.46
C ASN A 210 -0.80 -7.87 -15.85
N ALA A 211 -0.48 -6.98 -16.79
CA ALA A 211 0.06 -7.33 -18.09
C ALA A 211 1.56 -7.68 -18.07
N LEU A 212 2.24 -7.48 -16.94
CA LEU A 212 3.68 -7.74 -16.77
C LEU A 212 3.91 -9.09 -16.08
N ALA A 213 5.13 -9.65 -16.27
CA ALA A 213 5.50 -10.94 -15.68
C ALA A 213 5.44 -10.88 -14.15
N PRO A 214 4.59 -11.68 -13.48
CA PRO A 214 4.37 -11.55 -12.04
C PRO A 214 5.64 -11.76 -11.19
N ILE A 215 6.49 -12.73 -11.56
CA ILE A 215 7.73 -13.00 -10.82
C ILE A 215 8.71 -11.82 -10.97
N SER A 216 8.76 -11.21 -12.15
CA SER A 216 9.57 -10.02 -12.40
C SER A 216 9.10 -8.83 -11.55
N MET A 217 7.78 -8.59 -11.47
CA MET A 217 7.22 -7.51 -10.66
C MET A 217 7.53 -7.68 -9.17
N ARG A 218 7.43 -8.92 -8.65
CA ARG A 218 7.80 -9.24 -7.26
C ARG A 218 9.30 -8.99 -7.00
N ALA A 219 10.15 -9.39 -7.93
CA ALA A 219 11.59 -9.14 -7.84
C ALA A 219 11.92 -7.65 -7.86
N LEU A 220 11.32 -6.88 -8.78
CA LEU A 220 11.50 -5.44 -8.90
C LEU A 220 11.09 -4.71 -7.62
N LYS A 221 9.91 -4.99 -7.06
CA LYS A 221 9.47 -4.41 -5.79
C LYS A 221 10.47 -4.68 -4.67
N ARG A 222 10.92 -5.92 -4.52
CA ARG A 222 11.92 -6.30 -3.51
C ARG A 222 13.24 -5.54 -3.69
N VAL A 223 13.75 -5.45 -4.92
CA VAL A 223 15.01 -4.74 -5.22
C VAL A 223 14.88 -3.26 -4.90
N LEU A 224 13.80 -2.60 -5.36
CA LEU A 224 13.57 -1.18 -5.15
C LEU A 224 13.43 -0.84 -3.66
N ASN A 225 12.69 -1.65 -2.89
CA ASN A 225 12.54 -1.44 -1.45
C ASN A 225 13.89 -1.66 -0.72
N SER A 226 14.66 -2.70 -1.08
CA SER A 226 15.97 -2.96 -0.47
C SER A 226 17.00 -1.87 -0.78
N ALA A 227 16.91 -1.24 -1.94
CA ALA A 227 17.82 -0.17 -2.35
C ALA A 227 17.76 1.08 -1.45
N LEU A 228 16.61 1.32 -0.80
CA LEU A 228 16.44 2.42 0.15
C LEU A 228 17.01 2.12 1.54
N ASP A 229 17.20 0.83 1.89
CA ASP A 229 17.56 0.38 3.23
C ASP A 229 19.00 -0.13 3.34
N SER A 230 19.72 -0.24 2.20
CA SER A 230 21.06 -0.82 2.17
C SER A 230 22.08 0.07 1.47
N PRO A 231 23.38 -0.12 1.74
CA PRO A 231 24.44 0.48 0.94
C PRO A 231 24.32 0.08 -0.53
N LEU A 232 24.71 0.96 -1.46
CA LEU A 232 24.59 0.72 -2.91
C LEU A 232 25.20 -0.63 -3.35
N SER A 233 26.35 -1.02 -2.78
CA SER A 233 26.99 -2.30 -3.10
C SER A 233 26.10 -3.50 -2.77
N VAL A 234 25.40 -3.48 -1.65
CA VAL A 234 24.47 -4.55 -1.26
C VAL A 234 23.22 -4.53 -2.16
N ALA A 235 22.71 -3.34 -2.49
CA ALA A 235 21.57 -3.21 -3.40
C ALA A 235 21.89 -3.78 -4.80
N LEU A 236 23.10 -3.52 -5.34
CA LEU A 236 23.57 -4.07 -6.60
C LEU A 236 23.70 -5.61 -6.56
N ASP A 237 24.15 -6.18 -5.44
CA ASP A 237 24.20 -7.64 -5.29
C ASP A 237 22.78 -8.25 -5.29
N VAL A 238 21.84 -7.63 -4.59
CA VAL A 238 20.43 -8.08 -4.56
C VAL A 238 19.81 -7.99 -5.97
N GLU A 239 20.09 -6.91 -6.71
CA GLU A 239 19.64 -6.73 -8.08
C GLU A 239 20.22 -7.80 -9.01
N GLY A 240 21.54 -8.02 -8.96
CA GLY A 240 22.23 -9.01 -9.78
C GLY A 240 21.72 -10.43 -9.57
N HIS A 241 21.56 -10.85 -8.30
CA HIS A 241 20.99 -12.15 -7.99
C HIS A 241 19.51 -12.29 -8.41
N SER A 242 18.73 -11.20 -8.30
CA SER A 242 17.33 -11.20 -8.75
C SER A 242 17.26 -11.33 -10.28
N TYR A 243 18.09 -10.59 -11.01
CA TYR A 243 18.20 -10.67 -12.46
C TYR A 243 18.58 -12.09 -12.91
N GLU A 244 19.57 -12.69 -12.28
CA GLU A 244 20.00 -14.06 -12.60
C GLU A 244 18.87 -15.08 -12.43
N LYS A 245 18.14 -15.01 -11.30
CA LYS A 245 16.99 -15.90 -11.03
C LYS A 245 15.87 -15.76 -12.06
N LEU A 246 15.55 -14.53 -12.49
CA LEU A 246 14.52 -14.29 -13.49
C LEU A 246 14.79 -14.96 -14.83
N ARG A 247 16.07 -15.14 -15.21
CA ARG A 247 16.47 -15.81 -16.47
C ARG A 247 16.08 -17.29 -16.53
N TRP A 248 15.77 -17.90 -15.39
CA TRP A 248 15.34 -19.30 -15.29
C TRP A 248 13.81 -19.47 -15.37
N THR A 249 13.04 -18.37 -15.47
CA THR A 249 11.58 -18.43 -15.53
C THR A 249 11.07 -18.66 -16.96
N GLU A 250 9.93 -19.34 -17.08
CA GLU A 250 9.23 -19.49 -18.37
C GLU A 250 8.80 -18.12 -18.90
N ASP A 251 8.38 -17.21 -18.01
CA ASP A 251 7.97 -15.86 -18.38
C ASP A 251 9.11 -15.03 -18.99
N TYR A 252 10.36 -15.25 -18.57
CA TYR A 252 11.51 -14.61 -19.22
C TYR A 252 11.63 -15.03 -20.70
N MET A 253 11.52 -16.32 -20.96
CA MET A 253 11.59 -16.84 -22.34
C MET A 253 10.38 -16.39 -23.16
N GLU A 254 9.19 -16.37 -22.58
CA GLU A 254 8.00 -15.85 -23.24
C GLU A 254 8.17 -14.38 -23.61
N GLY A 255 8.70 -13.56 -22.72
CA GLY A 255 8.98 -12.15 -22.98
C GLY A 255 9.94 -11.94 -24.17
N ILE A 256 11.03 -12.71 -24.23
CA ILE A 256 11.99 -12.68 -25.34
C ILE A 256 11.34 -13.09 -26.66
N ASN A 257 10.58 -14.19 -26.67
CA ASN A 257 9.91 -14.70 -27.86
C ASN A 257 8.86 -13.72 -28.36
N ALA A 258 7.99 -13.22 -27.46
CA ALA A 258 6.95 -12.24 -27.79
C ALA A 258 7.54 -10.95 -28.38
N PHE A 259 8.65 -10.45 -27.81
CA PHE A 259 9.36 -9.28 -28.34
C PHE A 259 9.91 -9.54 -29.76
N SER A 260 10.53 -10.70 -29.98
CA SER A 260 11.08 -11.09 -31.29
C SER A 260 9.99 -11.23 -32.35
N ASP A 261 8.85 -11.83 -31.97
CA ASP A 261 7.71 -12.07 -32.83
C ASP A 261 6.80 -10.85 -33.01
N ARG A 262 7.05 -9.75 -32.30
CA ARG A 262 6.24 -8.53 -32.29
C ARG A 262 4.78 -8.78 -31.87
N ARG A 263 4.54 -9.68 -30.94
CA ARG A 263 3.24 -9.98 -30.34
C ARG A 263 3.18 -9.60 -28.88
N LYS A 264 1.97 -9.59 -28.31
CA LYS A 264 1.79 -9.43 -26.87
C LYS A 264 2.29 -10.71 -26.16
N ALA A 265 3.01 -10.53 -25.04
CA ALA A 265 3.42 -11.63 -24.20
C ALA A 265 2.26 -12.16 -23.33
N GLU A 266 2.26 -13.46 -23.04
CA GLU A 266 1.29 -14.13 -22.18
C GLU A 266 2.02 -14.76 -20.98
N TYR A 267 2.15 -13.98 -19.92
CA TYR A 267 2.86 -14.38 -18.72
C TYR A 267 2.01 -15.28 -17.80
N LYS A 268 2.64 -16.29 -17.22
CA LYS A 268 1.99 -17.31 -16.38
C LYS A 268 2.48 -17.32 -14.93
N GLY A 269 3.48 -16.52 -14.59
CA GLY A 269 4.09 -16.49 -13.26
C GLY A 269 4.91 -17.76 -12.96
N LYS A 270 5.59 -18.31 -13.95
CA LYS A 270 6.39 -19.54 -13.85
C LYS A 270 7.81 -19.34 -14.34
#